data_7fa5eccdf72ea05fb7ca2dd463e84cff
#
_entry.id   7fa5eccdf72ea05fb7ca2dd463e84cff
#
_cell.length_a   1.000
_cell.length_b   1.000
_cell.length_c   1.000
_cell.angle_alpha   90.00
_cell.angle_beta   90.00
_cell.angle_gamma   90.00
#
_symmetry.space_group_name_H-M   'P 1'
#
loop_
_entity.id
_entity.type
_entity.pdbx_description
1 polymer ?
#
loop_
_entity_poly.entity_id
_entity_poly.type
_entity_poly.pdbx_seq_one_letter_code
_entity_poly.pdbx_strand_id
1 'polypeptide(L)'
;MKKLITSLLFFGVTIVAYAQNSYSQKSSIQLVRNATLILQYAGHKILVDPMLSPKGAIESWAGIAKNPTVEIQMPMRQITDSVELVLVSHTHADHFDDAANNILSKSIKIINQPADKSFFNSKGFINAETLENKMKWDNLNIERVNGQHGSGKVLEMMGKTSGFILSAKGEPTVYIMGDAIWTDRIKENIRRIKPDIIIVNSGGAQIKGFENLPIIMDEKQTMNLVSSSGSAKVIAVHMDSLDHCRTTRLVLSAEAKKNNITKDKLVILRDTEIYNLGK
;
A
#
# COMPACT_ATOMS: atom_id res chain seq x y z
N MET A 1 -4.61 85.46 -15.06
CA MET A 1 -5.40 84.26 -14.82
C MET A 1 -4.63 83.05 -15.36
N LYS A 2 -3.93 82.29 -14.49
CA LYS A 2 -3.13 81.10 -14.87
C LYS A 2 -4.02 79.91 -14.66
N LYS A 3 -4.29 79.16 -15.74
CA LYS A 3 -5.02 77.85 -15.64
C LYS A 3 -4.04 76.78 -15.26
N LEU A 4 -4.31 76.13 -14.11
CA LEU A 4 -3.61 74.96 -13.66
C LEU A 4 -4.25 73.74 -14.35
N ILE A 5 -3.47 72.94 -15.08
CA ILE A 5 -3.87 71.67 -15.71
C ILE A 5 -3.33 70.62 -14.80
N THR A 6 -4.23 69.90 -14.10
CA THR A 6 -3.90 68.73 -13.24
C THR A 6 -3.98 67.46 -14.11
N SER A 7 -2.82 66.89 -14.42
CA SER A 7 -2.77 65.56 -15.10
C SER A 7 -2.95 64.46 -14.08
N LEU A 8 -4.02 63.68 -14.22
CA LEU A 8 -4.23 62.43 -13.47
C LEU A 8 -3.49 61.31 -14.19
N LEU A 9 -2.44 60.81 -13.58
CA LEU A 9 -1.78 59.56 -14.00
C LEU A 9 -2.56 58.37 -13.44
N PHE A 10 -3.21 57.60 -14.32
CA PHE A 10 -3.77 56.29 -14.01
C PHE A 10 -2.64 55.25 -14.04
N PHE A 11 -2.25 54.74 -12.89
CA PHE A 11 -1.43 53.54 -12.78
C PHE A 11 -2.34 52.30 -12.96
N GLY A 12 -2.30 51.71 -14.13
CA GLY A 12 -2.93 50.44 -14.39
C GLY A 12 -2.11 49.31 -13.75
N VAL A 13 -2.63 48.70 -12.66
CA VAL A 13 -2.07 47.48 -12.08
C VAL A 13 -2.54 46.32 -12.93
N THR A 14 -1.69 45.77 -13.78
CA THR A 14 -1.91 44.51 -14.49
C THR A 14 -1.67 43.37 -13.51
N ILE A 15 -2.76 42.75 -13.05
CA ILE A 15 -2.71 41.48 -12.29
C ILE A 15 -2.41 40.39 -13.32
N VAL A 16 -1.16 39.92 -13.36
CA VAL A 16 -0.79 38.72 -14.10
C VAL A 16 -1.26 37.53 -13.25
N ALA A 17 -2.41 36.95 -13.60
CA ALA A 17 -2.85 35.69 -13.04
C ALA A 17 -1.92 34.57 -13.53
N TYR A 18 -0.98 34.17 -12.70
CA TYR A 18 -0.26 32.92 -12.91
C TYR A 18 -1.26 31.76 -12.83
N ALA A 19 -1.69 31.25 -13.97
CA ALA A 19 -2.33 29.95 -14.03
C ALA A 19 -1.27 28.95 -13.56
N GLN A 20 -1.38 28.49 -12.30
CA GLN A 20 -0.67 27.31 -11.85
C GLN A 20 -1.20 26.15 -12.72
N ASN A 21 -0.44 25.82 -13.76
CA ASN A 21 -0.56 24.52 -14.41
C ASN A 21 -0.22 23.47 -13.35
N SER A 22 -1.20 23.05 -12.60
CA SER A 22 -1.11 21.82 -11.80
C SER A 22 -0.95 20.69 -12.82
N TYR A 23 0.28 20.34 -13.15
CA TYR A 23 0.58 19.04 -13.69
C TYR A 23 0.07 18.06 -12.64
N SER A 24 -1.13 17.53 -12.83
CA SER A 24 -1.64 16.44 -12.05
C SER A 24 -0.62 15.31 -12.18
N GLN A 25 0.17 15.10 -11.14
CA GLN A 25 1.12 13.98 -11.11
C GLN A 25 0.28 12.73 -11.30
N LYS A 26 0.56 11.97 -12.38
CA LYS A 26 -0.21 10.76 -12.69
C LYS A 26 -0.14 9.80 -11.52
N SER A 27 -1.29 9.27 -11.14
CA SER A 27 -1.35 8.29 -10.07
C SER A 27 -0.50 7.07 -10.37
N SER A 28 0.24 6.60 -9.37
CA SER A 28 1.21 5.50 -9.52
C SER A 28 1.38 4.72 -8.22
N ILE A 29 1.85 3.50 -8.35
CA ILE A 29 2.25 2.61 -7.27
C ILE A 29 3.74 2.32 -7.45
N GLN A 30 4.54 2.56 -6.42
CA GLN A 30 5.94 2.16 -6.39
C GLN A 30 6.16 1.14 -5.28
N LEU A 31 6.72 -0.01 -5.61
CA LEU A 31 7.13 -0.99 -4.61
C LEU A 31 8.47 -0.55 -4.01
N VAL A 32 8.52 -0.34 -2.70
CA VAL A 32 9.77 -0.10 -1.98
C VAL A 32 10.48 -1.43 -1.74
N ARG A 33 9.82 -2.31 -1.02
CA ARG A 33 10.24 -3.68 -0.67
C ARG A 33 9.10 -4.38 0.07
N ASN A 34 8.95 -5.69 -0.05
CA ASN A 34 7.94 -6.48 0.66
C ASN A 34 6.50 -5.99 0.37
N ALA A 35 5.77 -5.56 1.40
CA ALA A 35 4.46 -4.92 1.32
C ALA A 35 4.53 -3.38 1.33
N THR A 36 5.73 -2.81 1.50
CA THR A 36 5.90 -1.35 1.60
C THR A 36 5.75 -0.70 0.23
N LEU A 37 4.74 0.15 0.10
CA LEU A 37 4.41 0.85 -1.14
C LEU A 37 4.37 2.36 -0.95
N ILE A 38 4.78 3.08 -1.98
CA ILE A 38 4.48 4.51 -2.15
C ILE A 38 3.39 4.62 -3.20
N LEU A 39 2.25 5.21 -2.85
CA LEU A 39 1.20 5.56 -3.79
C LEU A 39 1.22 7.07 -4.02
N GLN A 40 1.35 7.47 -5.28
CA GLN A 40 0.89 8.79 -5.71
C GLN A 40 -0.55 8.60 -6.15
N TYR A 41 -1.51 9.17 -5.42
CA TYR A 41 -2.92 8.91 -5.69
C TYR A 41 -3.77 10.12 -5.35
N ALA A 42 -4.54 10.58 -6.32
CA ALA A 42 -5.41 11.76 -6.20
C ALA A 42 -4.70 13.03 -5.70
N GLY A 43 -3.42 13.20 -6.05
CA GLY A 43 -2.58 14.33 -5.65
C GLY A 43 -1.83 14.15 -4.33
N HIS A 44 -2.04 13.04 -3.61
CA HIS A 44 -1.40 12.74 -2.33
C HIS A 44 -0.29 11.71 -2.44
N LYS A 45 0.73 11.83 -1.59
CA LYS A 45 1.72 10.79 -1.36
C LYS A 45 1.34 9.97 -0.13
N ILE A 46 1.00 8.72 -0.37
CA ILE A 46 0.55 7.76 0.64
C ILE A 46 1.61 6.67 0.80
N LEU A 47 2.02 6.38 2.04
CA LEU A 47 2.91 5.29 2.37
C LEU A 47 2.08 4.13 2.95
N VAL A 48 2.26 2.93 2.42
CA VAL A 48 1.53 1.73 2.88
C VAL A 48 2.50 0.76 3.52
N ASP A 49 2.11 0.22 4.66
CA ASP A 49 2.79 -0.86 5.39
C ASP A 49 4.32 -0.66 5.46
N PRO A 50 4.81 0.41 6.12
CA PRO A 50 6.22 0.76 6.13
C PRO A 50 7.06 -0.20 6.97
N MET A 51 7.80 -1.09 6.29
CA MET A 51 8.90 -1.88 6.83
C MET A 51 10.22 -1.24 6.38
N LEU A 52 10.82 -0.42 7.24
CA LEU A 52 11.94 0.45 6.89
C LEU A 52 13.29 0.01 7.47
N SER A 53 13.34 -1.07 8.23
CA SER A 53 14.56 -1.63 8.81
C SER A 53 15.58 -2.07 7.75
N PRO A 54 16.88 -1.95 8.01
CA PRO A 54 17.90 -2.50 7.13
C PRO A 54 17.84 -4.04 7.09
N LYS A 55 18.48 -4.62 6.08
CA LYS A 55 18.61 -6.07 5.97
C LYS A 55 19.14 -6.69 7.27
N GLY A 56 18.51 -7.79 7.70
CA GLY A 56 18.91 -8.58 8.84
C GLY A 56 18.63 -7.98 10.22
N ALA A 57 17.82 -6.91 10.29
CA ALA A 57 17.51 -6.22 11.55
C ALA A 57 16.50 -6.98 12.43
N ILE A 58 15.72 -7.89 11.85
CA ILE A 58 14.67 -8.65 12.52
C ILE A 58 15.06 -10.13 12.51
N GLU A 59 14.83 -10.82 13.62
CA GLU A 59 15.14 -12.25 13.72
C GLU A 59 14.36 -13.09 12.69
N SER A 60 14.94 -14.23 12.35
CA SER A 60 14.34 -15.19 11.41
C SER A 60 13.02 -15.75 11.93
N TRP A 61 12.01 -15.83 11.08
CA TRP A 61 10.73 -16.46 11.41
C TRP A 61 10.65 -17.93 10.94
N ALA A 62 11.40 -18.27 9.88
CA ALA A 62 11.48 -19.64 9.38
C ALA A 62 12.76 -20.40 9.81
N GLY A 63 13.67 -19.74 10.52
CA GLY A 63 14.96 -20.32 10.91
C GLY A 63 15.98 -20.37 9.76
N ILE A 64 15.81 -19.57 8.71
CA ILE A 64 16.65 -19.60 7.50
C ILE A 64 17.60 -18.39 7.45
N ALA A 65 17.07 -17.18 7.60
CA ALA A 65 17.84 -15.95 7.54
C ALA A 65 17.17 -14.85 8.36
N LYS A 66 17.94 -13.89 8.88
CA LYS A 66 17.35 -12.70 9.49
C LYS A 66 16.63 -11.85 8.45
N ASN A 67 15.53 -11.26 8.89
CA ASN A 67 14.66 -10.42 8.07
C ASN A 67 15.02 -8.92 8.20
N PRO A 68 14.72 -8.10 7.21
CA PRO A 68 14.46 -8.49 5.82
C PRO A 68 15.70 -9.14 5.19
N THR A 69 15.50 -10.01 4.19
CA THR A 69 16.61 -10.72 3.52
C THR A 69 17.34 -9.87 2.48
N VAL A 70 16.76 -8.72 2.12
CA VAL A 70 17.30 -7.77 1.14
C VAL A 70 17.29 -6.33 1.67
N GLU A 71 18.19 -5.49 1.15
CA GLU A 71 18.21 -4.06 1.49
C GLU A 71 17.10 -3.27 0.77
N ILE A 72 16.76 -2.10 1.30
CA ILE A 72 15.98 -1.10 0.55
C ILE A 72 16.88 -0.49 -0.53
N GLN A 73 16.42 -0.54 -1.78
CA GLN A 73 17.19 -0.15 -2.98
C GLN A 73 17.04 1.34 -3.34
N MET A 74 16.49 2.16 -2.44
CA MET A 74 16.26 3.59 -2.69
C MET A 74 16.55 4.42 -1.43
N PRO A 75 16.89 5.72 -1.57
CA PRO A 75 17.15 6.58 -0.43
C PRO A 75 15.92 6.72 0.49
N MET A 76 16.11 6.62 1.81
CA MET A 76 15.05 6.72 2.82
C MET A 76 14.21 7.99 2.64
N ARG A 77 14.85 9.14 2.36
CA ARG A 77 14.16 10.40 2.11
C ARG A 77 13.16 10.33 0.94
N GLN A 78 13.45 9.53 -0.09
CA GLN A 78 12.49 9.35 -1.19
C GLN A 78 11.26 8.57 -0.76
N ILE A 79 11.36 7.76 0.29
CA ILE A 79 10.24 7.03 0.87
C ILE A 79 9.44 7.97 1.77
N THR A 80 10.09 8.69 2.67
CA THR A 80 9.46 9.36 3.82
C THR A 80 9.16 10.84 3.62
N ASP A 81 9.92 11.56 2.75
CA ASP A 81 9.68 12.99 2.54
C ASP A 81 8.32 13.21 1.85
N SER A 82 7.61 14.23 2.32
CA SER A 82 6.30 14.63 1.79
C SER A 82 5.21 13.54 1.85
N VAL A 83 5.36 12.55 2.71
CA VAL A 83 4.26 11.61 2.98
C VAL A 83 3.20 12.34 3.79
N GLU A 84 1.96 12.30 3.29
CA GLU A 84 0.81 12.96 3.90
C GLU A 84 -0.04 11.98 4.71
N LEU A 85 -0.06 10.72 4.30
CA LEU A 85 -0.86 9.66 4.91
C LEU A 85 -0.06 8.36 4.96
N VAL A 86 -0.15 7.64 6.07
CA VAL A 86 0.32 6.26 6.21
C VAL A 86 -0.89 5.35 6.40
N LEU A 87 -1.01 4.31 5.58
CA LEU A 87 -2.00 3.24 5.74
C LEU A 87 -1.30 2.02 6.31
N VAL A 88 -1.79 1.48 7.41
CA VAL A 88 -1.23 0.27 8.02
C VAL A 88 -2.30 -0.81 8.10
N SER A 89 -2.10 -1.89 7.35
CA SER A 89 -3.02 -3.01 7.28
C SER A 89 -3.11 -3.77 8.60
N HIS A 90 -1.97 -3.96 9.26
CA HIS A 90 -1.82 -4.52 10.60
C HIS A 90 -0.38 -4.27 11.12
N THR A 91 -0.12 -4.55 12.40
CA THR A 91 1.13 -4.17 13.08
C THR A 91 2.14 -5.32 13.23
N HIS A 92 2.15 -6.30 12.32
CA HIS A 92 3.29 -7.20 12.23
C HIS A 92 4.54 -6.44 11.80
N ALA A 93 5.72 -6.92 12.23
CA ALA A 93 6.97 -6.21 12.03
C ALA A 93 7.39 -6.06 10.54
N ASP A 94 6.81 -6.82 9.64
CA ASP A 94 7.00 -6.69 8.20
C ASP A 94 6.01 -5.71 7.52
N HIS A 95 5.10 -5.10 8.30
CA HIS A 95 4.16 -4.07 7.85
C HIS A 95 4.31 -2.74 8.61
N PHE A 96 4.77 -2.78 9.87
CA PHE A 96 5.12 -1.58 10.62
C PHE A 96 6.21 -1.92 11.64
N ASP A 97 7.46 -1.66 11.28
CA ASP A 97 8.63 -2.02 12.09
C ASP A 97 9.12 -0.88 13.01
N ASP A 98 10.10 -1.19 13.86
CA ASP A 98 10.71 -0.21 14.75
C ASP A 98 11.43 0.92 14.00
N ALA A 99 11.96 0.66 12.81
CA ALA A 99 12.55 1.71 11.99
C ALA A 99 11.48 2.69 11.50
N ALA A 100 10.33 2.22 11.03
CA ALA A 100 9.20 3.08 10.68
C ALA A 100 8.71 3.88 11.90
N ASN A 101 8.60 3.23 13.06
CA ASN A 101 8.25 3.91 14.30
C ASN A 101 9.22 5.06 14.65
N ASN A 102 10.53 4.88 14.41
CA ASN A 102 11.54 5.86 14.78
C ASN A 102 11.72 6.96 13.72
N ILE A 103 11.52 6.66 12.44
CA ILE A 103 11.77 7.58 11.33
C ILE A 103 10.56 8.47 11.07
N LEU A 104 9.34 7.92 11.16
CA LEU A 104 8.12 8.67 10.85
C LEU A 104 7.82 9.72 11.92
N SER A 105 7.41 10.92 11.48
CA SER A 105 6.96 11.97 12.38
C SER A 105 5.80 11.48 13.25
N LYS A 106 5.84 11.76 14.55
CA LYS A 106 4.76 11.39 15.47
C LYS A 106 3.44 12.15 15.20
N SER A 107 3.50 13.21 14.40
CA SER A 107 2.33 13.97 13.93
C SER A 107 1.83 13.53 12.55
N ILE A 108 2.50 12.55 11.88
CA ILE A 108 2.03 12.03 10.60
C ILE A 108 0.61 11.44 10.74
N LYS A 109 -0.24 11.66 9.74
CA LYS A 109 -1.54 10.99 9.69
C LYS A 109 -1.35 9.50 9.45
N ILE A 110 -1.85 8.66 10.36
CA ILE A 110 -1.89 7.20 10.22
C ILE A 110 -3.35 6.75 10.24
N ILE A 111 -3.73 5.92 9.29
CA ILE A 111 -5.00 5.18 9.32
C ILE A 111 -4.68 3.72 9.57
N ASN A 112 -5.30 3.16 10.60
CA ASN A 112 -5.07 1.79 11.07
C ASN A 112 -6.38 1.05 11.32
N GLN A 113 -6.30 -0.27 11.55
CA GLN A 113 -7.44 -1.10 11.90
C GLN A 113 -7.79 -1.03 13.40
N PRO A 114 -9.03 -1.40 13.82
CA PRO A 114 -9.46 -1.36 15.22
C PRO A 114 -8.58 -2.15 16.19
N ALA A 115 -8.03 -3.29 15.75
CA ALA A 115 -7.18 -4.13 16.60
C ALA A 115 -5.85 -3.44 16.98
N ASP A 116 -5.38 -2.45 16.21
CA ASP A 116 -4.07 -1.82 16.37
C ASP A 116 -4.13 -0.42 17.02
N LYS A 117 -5.32 0.02 17.45
CA LYS A 117 -5.52 1.34 18.06
C LYS A 117 -4.57 1.60 19.23
N SER A 118 -4.44 0.66 20.15
CA SER A 118 -3.58 0.79 21.33
C SER A 118 -2.09 0.82 20.96
N PHE A 119 -1.68 0.12 19.91
CA PHE A 119 -0.31 0.08 19.44
C PHE A 119 0.17 1.48 19.04
N PHE A 120 -0.52 2.18 18.14
CA PHE A 120 -0.11 3.52 17.69
C PHE A 120 -0.14 4.55 18.82
N ASN A 121 -1.14 4.48 19.70
CA ASN A 121 -1.21 5.34 20.89
C ASN A 121 0.01 5.14 21.80
N SER A 122 0.40 3.88 22.06
CA SER A 122 1.57 3.56 22.90
C SER A 122 2.91 3.98 22.29
N LYS A 123 2.98 4.06 20.95
CA LYS A 123 4.17 4.51 20.20
C LYS A 123 4.23 6.05 20.04
N GLY A 124 3.26 6.78 20.59
CA GLY A 124 3.24 8.25 20.64
C GLY A 124 2.79 8.91 19.34
N PHE A 125 2.14 8.21 18.42
CA PHE A 125 1.54 8.82 17.23
C PHE A 125 0.26 9.56 17.60
N ILE A 126 0.34 10.90 17.58
CA ILE A 126 -0.76 11.77 18.03
C ILE A 126 -1.87 11.97 16.98
N ASN A 127 -1.63 11.59 15.74
CA ASN A 127 -2.57 11.72 14.64
C ASN A 127 -2.92 10.37 13.98
N ALA A 128 -2.82 9.28 14.77
CA ALA A 128 -3.28 7.97 14.35
C ALA A 128 -4.80 7.85 14.55
N GLU A 129 -5.49 7.46 13.48
CA GLU A 129 -6.94 7.29 13.46
C GLU A 129 -7.31 5.86 13.10
N THR A 130 -8.18 5.28 13.93
CA THR A 130 -8.70 3.94 13.71
C THR A 130 -9.89 3.98 12.76
N LEU A 131 -9.80 3.26 11.64
CA LEU A 131 -10.87 3.17 10.66
C LEU A 131 -11.74 1.94 10.92
N GLU A 132 -12.98 2.15 11.40
CA GLU A 132 -13.93 1.05 11.59
C GLU A 132 -14.43 0.51 10.24
N ASN A 133 -14.94 1.35 9.38
CA ASN A 133 -15.52 0.95 8.10
C ASN A 133 -15.09 1.87 6.95
N LYS A 134 -15.53 3.13 6.95
CA LYS A 134 -15.30 4.11 5.88
C LYS A 134 -15.04 5.49 6.45
N MET A 135 -14.19 6.23 5.75
CA MET A 135 -13.98 7.64 6.02
C MET A 135 -13.74 8.39 4.71
N LYS A 136 -13.89 9.69 4.78
CA LYS A 136 -13.37 10.62 3.78
C LYS A 136 -12.18 11.36 4.40
N TRP A 137 -11.04 11.32 3.71
CA TRP A 137 -9.86 12.09 4.06
C TRP A 137 -9.49 12.95 2.85
N ASP A 138 -9.63 14.26 2.99
CA ASP A 138 -9.55 15.25 1.91
C ASP A 138 -10.46 14.87 0.72
N ASN A 139 -9.89 14.64 -0.47
CA ASN A 139 -10.60 14.20 -1.67
C ASN A 139 -10.68 12.67 -1.83
N LEU A 140 -10.14 11.91 -0.87
CA LEU A 140 -10.10 10.44 -0.87
C LEU A 140 -11.26 9.85 -0.07
N ASN A 141 -11.89 8.82 -0.63
CA ASN A 141 -12.73 7.89 0.14
C ASN A 141 -11.88 6.66 0.46
N ILE A 142 -11.81 6.30 1.73
CA ILE A 142 -11.08 5.14 2.23
C ILE A 142 -12.07 4.21 2.91
N GLU A 143 -12.17 2.98 2.43
CA GLU A 143 -12.97 1.93 3.05
C GLU A 143 -12.04 0.83 3.56
N ARG A 144 -12.23 0.39 4.80
CA ARG A 144 -11.54 -0.75 5.38
C ARG A 144 -12.38 -2.02 5.18
N VAL A 145 -11.74 -3.10 4.82
CA VAL A 145 -12.33 -4.44 4.76
C VAL A 145 -11.49 -5.41 5.60
N ASN A 146 -12.14 -6.40 6.23
CA ASN A 146 -11.42 -7.40 7.00
C ASN A 146 -10.67 -8.36 6.07
N GLY A 147 -9.40 -8.62 6.35
CA GLY A 147 -8.61 -9.71 5.81
C GLY A 147 -8.77 -10.99 6.65
N GLN A 148 -8.16 -12.08 6.17
CA GLN A 148 -8.04 -13.34 6.89
C GLN A 148 -6.60 -13.85 6.77
N HIS A 149 -5.81 -13.68 7.82
CA HIS A 149 -4.38 -13.96 7.85
C HIS A 149 -4.12 -15.41 8.28
N GLY A 150 -4.43 -16.35 7.37
CA GLY A 150 -4.32 -17.77 7.61
C GLY A 150 -5.67 -18.45 7.91
N SER A 151 -5.61 -19.69 8.35
CA SER A 151 -6.79 -20.53 8.68
C SER A 151 -6.56 -21.41 9.92
N GLY A 152 -7.65 -21.91 10.52
CA GLY A 152 -7.57 -22.76 11.70
C GLY A 152 -6.81 -22.12 12.85
N LYS A 153 -5.93 -22.88 13.53
CA LYS A 153 -5.10 -22.39 14.63
C LYS A 153 -4.16 -21.24 14.24
N VAL A 154 -3.70 -21.23 12.99
CA VAL A 154 -2.79 -20.20 12.49
C VAL A 154 -3.50 -18.85 12.42
N LEU A 155 -4.79 -18.81 12.09
CA LEU A 155 -5.57 -17.56 12.10
C LEU A 155 -5.61 -16.90 13.49
N GLU A 156 -5.70 -17.70 14.55
CA GLU A 156 -5.67 -17.18 15.93
C GLU A 156 -4.30 -16.59 16.28
N MET A 157 -3.22 -17.25 15.80
CA MET A 157 -1.84 -16.80 16.04
C MET A 157 -1.53 -15.49 15.30
N MET A 158 -2.04 -15.34 14.08
CA MET A 158 -1.75 -14.16 13.24
C MET A 158 -2.59 -12.94 13.61
N GLY A 159 -3.70 -13.12 14.29
CA GLY A 159 -4.56 -12.01 14.69
C GLY A 159 -5.35 -11.39 13.53
N LYS A 160 -5.66 -10.11 13.67
CA LYS A 160 -6.49 -9.35 12.71
C LYS A 160 -5.64 -8.64 11.69
N THR A 161 -6.14 -8.60 10.46
CA THR A 161 -5.58 -7.82 9.37
C THR A 161 -6.70 -7.13 8.60
N SER A 162 -6.36 -6.08 7.87
CA SER A 162 -7.31 -5.33 7.05
C SER A 162 -6.75 -5.05 5.67
N GLY A 163 -7.65 -4.92 4.71
CA GLY A 163 -7.37 -4.29 3.43
C GLY A 163 -8.01 -2.90 3.37
N PHE A 164 -7.55 -2.08 2.42
CA PHE A 164 -8.08 -0.75 2.17
C PHE A 164 -8.53 -0.61 0.72
N ILE A 165 -9.66 0.06 0.53
CA ILE A 165 -10.16 0.44 -0.78
C ILE A 165 -10.07 1.94 -0.88
N LEU A 166 -9.32 2.42 -1.86
CA LEU A 166 -9.13 3.84 -2.15
C LEU A 166 -9.95 4.20 -3.40
N SER A 167 -10.70 5.29 -3.32
CA SER A 167 -11.37 5.87 -4.48
C SER A 167 -11.38 7.39 -4.41
N ALA A 168 -11.22 8.04 -5.57
CA ALA A 168 -11.32 9.48 -5.74
C ALA A 168 -11.90 9.79 -7.13
N LYS A 169 -12.42 11.02 -7.30
CA LYS A 169 -13.00 11.44 -8.58
C LYS A 169 -11.92 11.45 -9.68
N GLY A 170 -12.16 10.69 -10.75
CA GLY A 170 -11.25 10.61 -11.89
C GLY A 170 -10.10 9.62 -11.74
N GLU A 171 -9.96 8.98 -10.59
CA GLU A 171 -8.92 7.99 -10.30
C GLU A 171 -9.45 6.55 -10.39
N PRO A 172 -8.60 5.57 -10.71
CA PRO A 172 -8.97 4.17 -10.63
C PRO A 172 -9.21 3.76 -9.18
N THR A 173 -10.21 2.91 -8.94
CA THR A 173 -10.44 2.33 -7.61
C THR A 173 -9.38 1.28 -7.31
N VAL A 174 -8.63 1.48 -6.22
CA VAL A 174 -7.53 0.59 -5.78
C VAL A 174 -7.95 -0.19 -4.55
N TYR A 175 -7.83 -1.53 -4.61
CA TYR A 175 -8.01 -2.41 -3.47
C TYR A 175 -6.64 -2.95 -3.01
N ILE A 176 -6.13 -2.44 -1.88
CA ILE A 176 -4.94 -2.94 -1.18
C ILE A 176 -5.41 -4.02 -0.22
N MET A 177 -5.02 -5.26 -0.43
CA MET A 177 -5.61 -6.39 0.30
C MET A 177 -5.03 -6.60 1.70
N GLY A 178 -3.77 -6.17 1.94
CA GLY A 178 -3.03 -6.56 3.14
C GLY A 178 -2.76 -8.07 3.17
N ASP A 179 -2.38 -8.59 4.33
CA ASP A 179 -2.12 -10.02 4.50
C ASP A 179 -3.42 -10.80 4.61
N ALA A 180 -3.66 -11.64 3.62
CA ALA A 180 -4.84 -12.49 3.58
C ALA A 180 -4.62 -13.72 2.69
N ILE A 181 -5.23 -14.84 3.05
CA ILE A 181 -5.43 -15.98 2.18
C ILE A 181 -6.67 -15.77 1.29
N TRP A 182 -6.76 -16.51 0.18
CA TRP A 182 -7.94 -16.48 -0.69
C TRP A 182 -9.19 -17.03 0.03
N THR A 183 -10.27 -16.23 0.07
CA THR A 183 -11.52 -16.57 0.75
C THR A 183 -12.73 -16.10 -0.04
N ASP A 184 -13.92 -16.66 0.27
CA ASP A 184 -15.17 -16.20 -0.34
C ASP A 184 -15.47 -14.73 0.01
N ARG A 185 -15.09 -14.25 1.19
CA ARG A 185 -15.23 -12.84 1.57
C ARG A 185 -14.44 -11.91 0.63
N ILE A 186 -13.22 -12.29 0.27
CA ILE A 186 -12.43 -11.51 -0.71
C ILE A 186 -13.12 -11.51 -2.07
N LYS A 187 -13.62 -12.66 -2.51
CA LYS A 187 -14.38 -12.78 -3.75
C LYS A 187 -15.64 -11.91 -3.75
N GLU A 188 -16.37 -11.87 -2.64
CA GLU A 188 -17.52 -10.97 -2.46
C GLU A 188 -17.11 -9.50 -2.50
N ASN A 189 -16.03 -9.13 -1.82
CA ASN A 189 -15.50 -7.76 -1.87
C ASN A 189 -15.16 -7.34 -3.30
N ILE A 190 -14.47 -8.17 -4.06
CA ILE A 190 -14.13 -7.90 -5.47
C ILE A 190 -15.40 -7.68 -6.31
N ARG A 191 -16.42 -8.53 -6.12
CA ARG A 191 -17.69 -8.41 -6.84
C ARG A 191 -18.46 -7.12 -6.49
N ARG A 192 -18.45 -6.75 -5.21
CA ARG A 192 -19.13 -5.56 -4.69
C ARG A 192 -18.43 -4.27 -5.10
N ILE A 193 -17.10 -4.24 -4.97
CA ILE A 193 -16.29 -3.04 -5.16
C ILE A 193 -16.02 -2.81 -6.65
N LYS A 194 -15.79 -3.89 -7.41
CA LYS A 194 -15.34 -3.87 -8.81
C LYS A 194 -14.12 -2.95 -8.98
N PRO A 195 -13.01 -3.24 -8.26
CA PRO A 195 -11.82 -2.39 -8.32
C PRO A 195 -11.23 -2.39 -9.72
N ASP A 196 -10.55 -1.31 -10.09
CA ASP A 196 -9.75 -1.24 -11.31
C ASP A 196 -8.38 -1.90 -11.08
N ILE A 197 -7.84 -1.77 -9.86
CA ILE A 197 -6.53 -2.30 -9.44
C ILE A 197 -6.70 -3.09 -8.14
N ILE A 198 -6.09 -4.26 -8.07
CA ILE A 198 -5.97 -5.06 -6.84
C ILE A 198 -4.49 -5.23 -6.52
N ILE A 199 -4.06 -4.82 -5.33
CA ILE A 199 -2.72 -5.08 -4.81
C ILE A 199 -2.81 -6.25 -3.85
N VAL A 200 -2.07 -7.33 -4.11
CA VAL A 200 -2.13 -8.58 -3.35
C VAL A 200 -0.75 -8.98 -2.81
N ASN A 201 -0.71 -9.37 -1.54
CA ASN A 201 0.45 -9.95 -0.90
C ASN A 201 0.53 -11.45 -1.28
N SER A 202 1.49 -11.81 -2.17
CA SER A 202 1.56 -13.11 -2.85
C SER A 202 2.77 -13.96 -2.44
N GLY A 203 3.38 -13.65 -1.29
CA GLY A 203 4.62 -14.31 -0.85
C GLY A 203 4.44 -15.77 -0.38
N GLY A 204 3.21 -16.26 -0.19
CA GLY A 204 2.96 -17.63 0.27
C GLY A 204 3.65 -17.91 1.60
N ALA A 205 3.60 -16.96 2.54
CA ALA A 205 4.28 -17.05 3.81
C ALA A 205 3.72 -18.20 4.66
N GLN A 206 4.61 -18.88 5.38
CA GLN A 206 4.31 -20.06 6.17
C GLN A 206 4.94 -19.94 7.57
N ILE A 207 4.28 -20.54 8.56
CA ILE A 207 4.81 -20.66 9.91
C ILE A 207 5.42 -22.02 10.09
N LYS A 208 6.56 -22.10 10.75
CA LYS A 208 7.23 -23.36 11.12
C LYS A 208 6.29 -24.25 11.93
N GLY A 209 6.12 -25.49 11.48
CA GLY A 209 5.18 -26.46 12.06
C GLY A 209 3.75 -26.37 11.52
N PHE A 210 3.46 -25.42 10.61
CA PHE A 210 2.16 -25.24 9.95
C PHE A 210 2.32 -24.98 8.45
N GLU A 211 3.30 -25.58 7.80
CA GLU A 211 3.72 -25.32 6.42
C GLU A 211 2.59 -25.57 5.39
N ASN A 212 1.61 -26.36 5.74
CA ASN A 212 0.43 -26.62 4.89
C ASN A 212 -0.69 -25.56 5.02
N LEU A 213 -0.51 -24.58 5.90
CA LEU A 213 -1.48 -23.53 6.20
C LEU A 213 -0.84 -22.15 5.88
N PRO A 214 -0.88 -21.70 4.64
CA PRO A 214 -0.33 -20.40 4.29
C PRO A 214 -1.06 -19.29 5.05
N ILE A 215 -0.31 -18.22 5.38
CA ILE A 215 -0.85 -17.06 6.09
C ILE A 215 -1.16 -15.89 5.16
N ILE A 216 -0.55 -15.87 3.97
CA ILE A 216 -0.90 -15.00 2.84
C ILE A 216 -1.03 -15.84 1.57
N MET A 217 -1.54 -15.27 0.49
CA MET A 217 -1.73 -16.01 -0.76
C MET A 217 -0.40 -16.54 -1.30
N ASP A 218 -0.40 -17.82 -1.64
CA ASP A 218 0.63 -18.45 -2.45
C ASP A 218 0.36 -18.23 -3.95
N GLU A 219 1.18 -18.82 -4.82
CA GLU A 219 1.05 -18.69 -6.26
C GLU A 219 -0.30 -19.24 -6.77
N LYS A 220 -0.83 -20.32 -6.18
CA LYS A 220 -2.09 -20.93 -6.59
C LYS A 220 -3.29 -20.10 -6.17
N GLN A 221 -3.29 -19.63 -4.94
CA GLN A 221 -4.33 -18.73 -4.43
C GLN A 221 -4.33 -17.41 -5.19
N THR A 222 -3.14 -16.89 -5.54
CA THR A 222 -3.02 -15.71 -6.39
C THR A 222 -3.64 -15.95 -7.78
N MET A 223 -3.47 -17.13 -8.39
CA MET A 223 -4.15 -17.45 -9.67
C MET A 223 -5.66 -17.50 -9.50
N ASN A 224 -6.19 -18.02 -8.40
CA ASN A 224 -7.63 -18.01 -8.10
C ASN A 224 -8.17 -16.58 -8.00
N LEU A 225 -7.44 -15.70 -7.33
CA LEU A 225 -7.76 -14.28 -7.27
C LEU A 225 -7.76 -13.65 -8.67
N VAL A 226 -6.70 -13.84 -9.46
CA VAL A 226 -6.58 -13.32 -10.82
C VAL A 226 -7.75 -13.75 -11.69
N SER A 227 -8.13 -15.03 -11.63
CA SER A 227 -9.27 -15.57 -12.37
C SER A 227 -10.61 -14.98 -11.92
N SER A 228 -10.71 -14.53 -10.68
CA SER A 228 -11.93 -13.96 -10.09
C SER A 228 -11.97 -12.42 -10.11
N SER A 229 -10.91 -11.77 -10.57
CA SER A 229 -10.74 -10.31 -10.49
C SER A 229 -11.49 -9.52 -11.59
N GLY A 230 -12.21 -10.19 -12.49
CA GLY A 230 -12.97 -9.54 -13.58
C GLY A 230 -12.04 -8.72 -14.49
N SER A 231 -12.33 -7.43 -14.68
CA SER A 231 -11.50 -6.50 -15.45
C SER A 231 -10.32 -5.91 -14.67
N ALA A 232 -10.28 -6.09 -13.34
CA ALA A 232 -9.23 -5.51 -12.52
C ALA A 232 -7.85 -6.03 -12.92
N LYS A 233 -6.87 -5.13 -12.94
CA LYS A 233 -5.47 -5.50 -13.01
C LYS A 233 -4.98 -5.89 -11.62
N VAL A 234 -4.22 -6.98 -11.51
CA VAL A 234 -3.68 -7.48 -10.26
C VAL A 234 -2.20 -7.14 -10.19
N ILE A 235 -1.77 -6.55 -9.08
CA ILE A 235 -0.37 -6.20 -8.78
C ILE A 235 0.06 -7.06 -7.60
N ALA A 236 1.02 -7.95 -7.82
CA ALA A 236 1.56 -8.85 -6.80
C ALA A 236 2.81 -8.27 -6.15
N VAL A 237 2.80 -8.26 -4.82
CA VAL A 237 3.89 -7.76 -3.95
C VAL A 237 4.15 -8.74 -2.80
N HIS A 238 5.00 -8.38 -1.83
CA HIS A 238 5.31 -9.18 -0.64
C HIS A 238 6.05 -10.49 -0.95
N MET A 239 7.05 -10.40 -1.82
CA MET A 239 7.87 -11.54 -2.24
C MET A 239 9.36 -11.22 -2.12
N ASP A 240 10.19 -12.25 -1.99
CA ASP A 240 11.68 -12.22 -2.02
C ASP A 240 12.33 -11.32 -0.96
N SER A 241 11.63 -10.96 0.12
CA SER A 241 12.14 -10.05 1.15
C SER A 241 12.15 -10.64 2.55
N LEU A 242 11.48 -11.78 2.76
CA LEU A 242 11.32 -12.42 4.05
C LEU A 242 11.61 -13.92 3.97
N ASP A 243 12.21 -14.46 5.01
CA ASP A 243 12.70 -15.85 5.02
C ASP A 243 11.58 -16.90 5.09
N HIS A 244 10.39 -16.54 5.52
CA HIS A 244 9.23 -17.43 5.59
C HIS A 244 8.30 -17.37 4.37
N CYS A 245 8.55 -16.45 3.42
CA CYS A 245 7.84 -16.37 2.15
C CYS A 245 8.37 -17.41 1.17
N ARG A 246 7.52 -18.34 0.73
CA ARG A 246 7.89 -19.46 -0.16
C ARG A 246 7.60 -19.19 -1.63
N THR A 247 6.60 -18.37 -1.93
CA THR A 247 6.31 -17.92 -3.28
C THR A 247 7.21 -16.74 -3.62
N THR A 248 8.23 -17.00 -4.47
CA THR A 248 9.10 -15.97 -5.04
C THR A 248 8.46 -15.37 -6.28
N ARG A 249 8.95 -14.21 -6.75
CA ARG A 249 8.55 -13.63 -8.05
C ARG A 249 8.73 -14.62 -9.21
N LEU A 250 9.77 -15.45 -9.15
CA LEU A 250 10.02 -16.48 -10.15
C LEU A 250 8.96 -17.58 -10.12
N VAL A 251 8.61 -18.08 -8.93
CA VAL A 251 7.57 -19.11 -8.72
C VAL A 251 6.22 -18.57 -9.20
N LEU A 252 5.84 -17.36 -8.79
CA LEU A 252 4.57 -16.74 -9.22
C LEU A 252 4.52 -16.52 -10.73
N SER A 253 5.63 -16.08 -11.34
CA SER A 253 5.72 -15.87 -12.80
C SER A 253 5.58 -17.19 -13.57
N ALA A 254 6.17 -18.28 -13.06
CA ALA A 254 6.04 -19.61 -13.66
C ALA A 254 4.59 -20.13 -13.58
N GLU A 255 3.93 -19.95 -12.44
CA GLU A 255 2.53 -20.36 -12.28
C GLU A 255 1.58 -19.51 -13.14
N ALA A 256 1.84 -18.20 -13.25
CA ALA A 256 1.08 -17.33 -14.16
C ALA A 256 1.20 -17.79 -15.62
N LYS A 257 2.42 -18.13 -16.08
CA LYS A 257 2.65 -18.68 -17.44
C LYS A 257 1.90 -19.98 -17.66
N LYS A 258 1.92 -20.90 -16.69
CA LYS A 258 1.19 -22.17 -16.74
C LYS A 258 -0.32 -21.98 -16.88
N ASN A 259 -0.87 -20.93 -16.26
CA ASN A 259 -2.28 -20.58 -16.31
C ASN A 259 -2.63 -19.62 -17.49
N ASN A 260 -1.70 -19.36 -18.42
CA ASN A 260 -1.86 -18.41 -19.52
C ASN A 260 -2.25 -16.99 -19.10
N ILE A 261 -1.81 -16.57 -17.92
CA ILE A 261 -2.05 -15.20 -17.43
C ILE A 261 -1.01 -14.25 -18.04
N THR A 262 -1.51 -13.19 -18.68
CA THR A 262 -0.66 -12.18 -19.33
C THR A 262 -0.13 -11.15 -18.33
N LYS A 263 0.95 -10.44 -18.67
CA LYS A 263 1.49 -9.32 -17.89
C LYS A 263 0.53 -8.14 -17.79
N ASP A 264 -0.42 -8.02 -18.72
CA ASP A 264 -1.47 -7.00 -18.65
C ASP A 264 -2.50 -7.30 -17.56
N LYS A 265 -2.64 -8.57 -17.19
CA LYS A 265 -3.58 -9.02 -16.15
C LYS A 265 -2.92 -9.12 -14.78
N LEU A 266 -1.70 -9.66 -14.69
CA LEU A 266 -0.93 -9.81 -13.48
C LEU A 266 0.44 -9.14 -13.64
N VAL A 267 0.66 -8.08 -12.87
CA VAL A 267 1.94 -7.38 -12.76
C VAL A 267 2.66 -7.87 -11.50
N ILE A 268 3.89 -8.34 -11.66
CA ILE A 268 4.75 -8.80 -10.56
C ILE A 268 5.85 -7.75 -10.39
N LEU A 269 5.66 -6.82 -9.44
CA LEU A 269 6.58 -5.70 -9.25
C LEU A 269 7.92 -6.15 -8.67
N ARG A 270 8.98 -5.49 -9.15
CA ARG A 270 10.31 -5.53 -8.53
C ARG A 270 10.47 -4.38 -7.55
N ASP A 271 11.41 -4.53 -6.62
CA ASP A 271 11.74 -3.45 -5.71
C ASP A 271 12.15 -2.20 -6.50
N THR A 272 11.68 -1.05 -6.07
CA THR A 272 11.79 0.28 -6.70
C THR A 272 10.99 0.48 -7.99
N GLU A 273 10.40 -0.55 -8.57
CA GLU A 273 9.61 -0.44 -9.79
C GLU A 273 8.34 0.38 -9.58
N ILE A 274 8.03 1.25 -10.55
CA ILE A 274 6.85 2.11 -10.56
C ILE A 274 5.86 1.58 -11.59
N TYR A 275 4.63 1.39 -11.15
CA TYR A 275 3.48 1.10 -11.99
C TYR A 275 2.58 2.33 -12.08
N ASN A 276 2.39 2.88 -13.28
CA ASN A 276 1.50 4.02 -13.49
C ASN A 276 0.04 3.55 -13.58
N LEU A 277 -0.85 4.20 -12.81
CA LEU A 277 -2.28 3.89 -12.74
C LEU A 277 -3.10 4.53 -13.87
N GLY A 278 -2.48 5.33 -14.73
CA GLY A 278 -3.16 6.05 -15.80
C GLY A 278 -3.93 5.13 -16.75
N LYS A 279 -5.12 5.58 -17.15
CA LYS A 279 -5.90 5.00 -18.24
C LYS A 279 -5.20 5.24 -19.57
#